data_794b58ca124e82e0f1815d73ce55973c
#
_entry.id   794b58ca124e82e0f1815d73ce55973c
#
_cell.length_a   1.000
_cell.length_b   1.000
_cell.length_c   1.000
_cell.angle_alpha   90.00
_cell.angle_beta   90.00
_cell.angle_gamma   90.00
#
_symmetry.space_group_name_H-M   'P 1'
#
loop_
_entity.id
_entity.type
_entity.pdbx_description
1 polymer ?
#
loop_
_entity_poly.entity_id
_entity_poly.type
_entity_poly.pdbx_seq_one_letter_code
_entity_poly.pdbx_strand_id
1 'polypeptide(L)'
;VTVGLALIESIAMAVGFGRQGLLEEYNFVNCAIVVCTLTAGSAFLMWIGERITEKGVGNGISIVLLINIISRVPDDFVILYTQFMKGKTIAKAGLAGVIILAVLLDVVVFVIILQDGERRIAVQYSKKVQGRKMYGGQSTHIPLKVNTAGVIPVIFSSSLMQTPIVIAQFLGKGNGTGIGSKILAGLNSNNWCDPENPIYSVGLVVYILLTIFFAYFYTSITFNPMEIANNMKKSGGFIPGIRPGKPTVDYLTKILNYIIFVGACGLIIVQVIPYFFNGVFGANVSFGGTSLIIIVGVVLETIKKIESQMLVRNYTGFLNNKR
;
A
#
# COMPACT_ATOMS: atom_id res chain seq x y z
N VAL A 1 20.72 5.13 -3.60
CA VAL A 1 19.52 5.91 -4.02
C VAL A 1 18.77 6.39 -2.78
N THR A 2 18.38 5.51 -1.86
CA THR A 2 17.57 5.82 -0.66
C THR A 2 18.21 6.90 0.23
N VAL A 3 19.51 6.76 0.57
CA VAL A 3 20.23 7.75 1.39
C VAL A 3 20.35 9.10 0.66
N GLY A 4 20.54 9.10 -0.68
CA GLY A 4 20.58 10.31 -1.48
C GLY A 4 19.24 11.06 -1.49
N LEU A 5 18.12 10.32 -1.62
CA LEU A 5 16.78 10.90 -1.51
C LEU A 5 16.49 11.42 -0.09
N ALA A 6 16.88 10.67 0.94
CA ALA A 6 16.74 11.09 2.33
C ALA A 6 17.52 12.38 2.61
N LEU A 7 18.69 12.57 2.01
CA LEU A 7 19.48 13.78 2.15
C LEU A 7 18.77 14.99 1.49
N ILE A 8 18.23 14.83 0.29
CA ILE A 8 17.47 15.89 -0.40
C ILE A 8 16.24 16.28 0.42
N GLU A 9 15.49 15.31 0.92
CA GLU A 9 14.30 15.53 1.73
C GLU A 9 14.66 16.20 3.07
N SER A 10 15.74 15.77 3.71
CA SER A 10 16.23 16.35 4.95
C SER A 10 16.64 17.83 4.77
N ILE A 11 17.26 18.19 3.66
CA ILE A 11 17.58 19.60 3.33
C ILE A 11 16.28 20.40 3.18
N ALA A 12 15.30 19.86 2.45
CA ALA A 12 14.02 20.52 2.27
C ALA A 12 13.31 20.75 3.61
N MET A 13 13.30 19.74 4.49
CA MET A 13 12.71 19.83 5.83
C MET A 13 13.45 20.84 6.72
N ALA A 14 14.78 20.84 6.73
CA ALA A 14 15.58 21.80 7.51
C ALA A 14 15.29 23.25 7.11
N VAL A 15 15.20 23.54 5.81
CA VAL A 15 14.83 24.85 5.29
C VAL A 15 13.38 25.21 5.68
N GLY A 16 12.46 24.27 5.61
CA GLY A 16 11.06 24.45 6.00
C GLY A 16 10.91 24.79 7.48
N PHE A 17 11.58 24.05 8.36
CA PHE A 17 11.57 24.29 9.81
C PHE A 17 12.22 25.63 10.17
N GLY A 18 13.30 25.98 9.48
CA GLY A 18 13.94 27.28 9.67
C GLY A 18 13.02 28.47 9.33
N ARG A 19 12.26 28.38 8.23
CA ARG A 19 11.31 29.42 7.83
C ARG A 19 10.07 29.51 8.71
N GLN A 20 9.65 28.40 9.31
CA GLN A 20 8.51 28.35 10.23
C GLN A 20 8.87 28.78 11.67
N GLY A 21 10.15 29.13 11.94
CA GLY A 21 10.59 29.55 13.25
C GLY A 21 10.68 28.41 14.29
N LEU A 22 10.72 27.15 13.83
CA LEU A 22 10.89 25.99 14.69
C LEU A 22 12.34 25.80 15.15
N LEU A 23 13.30 26.45 14.47
CA LEU A 23 14.70 26.51 14.87
C LEU A 23 14.92 27.80 15.69
N GLU A 24 15.48 27.69 16.89
CA GLU A 24 15.80 28.84 17.76
C GLU A 24 16.66 29.87 17.03
N GLU A 25 17.62 29.41 16.23
CA GLU A 25 18.44 30.24 15.34
C GLU A 25 18.51 29.60 13.95
N TYR A 26 18.07 30.30 12.92
CA TYR A 26 18.23 29.91 11.54
C TYR A 26 19.67 30.12 11.08
N ASN A 27 20.59 29.25 11.52
CA ASN A 27 22.00 29.31 11.19
C ASN A 27 22.37 28.07 10.32
N PHE A 28 23.39 28.22 9.47
CA PHE A 28 23.87 27.11 8.61
C PHE A 28 24.24 25.89 9.44
N VAL A 29 24.84 26.06 10.62
CA VAL A 29 25.24 24.95 11.51
C VAL A 29 24.01 24.17 12.00
N ASN A 30 22.98 24.88 12.47
CA ASN A 30 21.75 24.24 12.97
C ASN A 30 21.00 23.49 11.84
N CYS A 31 20.93 24.07 10.64
CA CYS A 31 20.40 23.37 9.47
C CYS A 31 21.21 22.12 9.13
N ALA A 32 22.53 22.20 9.15
CA ALA A 32 23.40 21.05 8.89
C ALA A 32 23.20 19.93 9.93
N ILE A 33 23.05 20.28 11.21
CA ILE A 33 22.75 19.31 12.28
C ILE A 33 21.42 18.59 12.00
N VAL A 34 20.37 19.33 11.66
CA VAL A 34 19.05 18.75 11.33
C VAL A 34 19.16 17.81 10.13
N VAL A 35 19.83 18.23 9.05
CA VAL A 35 20.05 17.42 7.85
C VAL A 35 20.78 16.13 8.18
N CYS A 36 21.89 16.23 8.92
CA CYS A 36 22.67 15.05 9.32
C CYS A 36 21.87 14.10 10.20
N THR A 37 21.09 14.62 11.16
CA THR A 37 20.30 13.80 12.07
C THR A 37 19.18 13.06 11.35
N LEU A 38 18.43 13.75 10.49
CA LEU A 38 17.35 13.13 9.71
C LEU A 38 17.87 12.08 8.73
N THR A 39 18.98 12.39 8.04
CA THR A 39 19.61 11.46 7.09
C THR A 39 20.16 10.23 7.81
N ALA A 40 20.82 10.42 8.95
CA ALA A 40 21.33 9.32 9.78
C ALA A 40 20.18 8.44 10.32
N GLY A 41 19.07 9.04 10.75
CA GLY A 41 17.88 8.32 11.20
C GLY A 41 17.28 7.45 10.09
N SER A 42 17.13 8.00 8.87
CA SER A 42 16.62 7.27 7.71
C SER A 42 17.55 6.11 7.32
N ALA A 43 18.87 6.33 7.31
CA ALA A 43 19.85 5.29 7.02
C ALA A 43 19.84 4.18 8.07
N PHE A 44 19.66 4.53 9.34
CA PHE A 44 19.57 3.55 10.44
C PHE A 44 18.30 2.70 10.33
N LEU A 45 17.14 3.31 10.03
CA LEU A 45 15.90 2.57 9.80
C LEU A 45 16.00 1.62 8.60
N MET A 46 16.65 2.06 7.51
CA MET A 46 16.91 1.19 6.36
C MET A 46 17.77 0.00 6.74
N TRP A 47 18.85 0.22 7.51
CA TRP A 47 19.73 -0.86 7.99
C TRP A 47 18.97 -1.85 8.89
N ILE A 48 18.11 -1.37 9.80
CA ILE A 48 17.25 -2.26 10.60
C ILE A 48 16.34 -3.08 9.71
N GLY A 49 15.68 -2.46 8.70
CA GLY A 49 14.81 -3.15 7.77
C GLY A 49 15.52 -4.26 6.99
N GLU A 50 16.75 -4.00 6.53
CA GLU A 50 17.59 -5.01 5.86
C GLU A 50 17.94 -6.17 6.81
N ARG A 51 18.30 -5.87 8.06
CA ARG A 51 18.61 -6.90 9.07
C ARG A 51 17.40 -7.78 9.41
N ILE A 52 16.21 -7.19 9.47
CA ILE A 52 14.96 -7.96 9.66
C ILE A 52 14.71 -8.87 8.46
N THR A 53 14.96 -8.38 7.23
CA THR A 53 14.77 -9.16 5.99
C THR A 53 15.75 -10.33 5.91
N GLU A 54 17.03 -10.11 6.29
CA GLU A 54 18.07 -11.14 6.23
C GLU A 54 17.94 -12.23 7.30
N LYS A 55 17.64 -11.82 8.54
CA LYS A 55 17.69 -12.71 9.72
C LYS A 55 16.33 -13.00 10.34
N GLY A 56 15.30 -12.24 9.96
CA GLY A 56 13.96 -12.35 10.47
C GLY A 56 13.00 -13.05 9.51
N VAL A 57 11.73 -12.72 9.66
CA VAL A 57 10.65 -13.27 8.83
C VAL A 57 9.94 -12.11 8.10
N GLY A 58 9.72 -12.26 6.80
CA GLY A 58 9.01 -11.28 6.00
C GLY A 58 9.91 -10.20 5.40
N ASN A 59 9.29 -9.11 4.95
CA ASN A 59 9.97 -7.94 4.43
C ASN A 59 10.19 -6.92 5.56
N GLY A 60 11.43 -6.71 5.97
CA GLY A 60 11.77 -5.85 7.10
C GLY A 60 11.34 -4.41 6.92
N ILE A 61 11.40 -3.86 5.71
CA ILE A 61 10.95 -2.49 5.43
C ILE A 61 9.43 -2.38 5.64
N SER A 62 8.67 -3.38 5.19
CA SER A 62 7.21 -3.43 5.40
C SER A 62 6.86 -3.52 6.88
N ILE A 63 7.64 -4.27 7.67
CA ILE A 63 7.46 -4.39 9.13
C ILE A 63 7.75 -3.05 9.82
N VAL A 64 8.79 -2.33 9.43
CA VAL A 64 9.10 -0.99 9.97
C VAL A 64 7.96 -0.01 9.68
N LEU A 65 7.42 -0.02 8.45
CA LEU A 65 6.26 0.79 8.09
C LEU A 65 5.02 0.41 8.92
N LEU A 66 4.78 -0.89 9.11
CA LEU A 66 3.69 -1.40 9.94
C LEU A 66 3.77 -0.87 11.37
N ILE A 67 4.95 -0.95 12.00
CA ILE A 67 5.17 -0.48 13.38
C ILE A 67 4.92 1.04 13.47
N ASN A 68 5.40 1.82 12.49
CA ASN A 68 5.19 3.27 12.45
C ASN A 68 3.69 3.62 12.36
N ILE A 69 2.91 2.86 11.60
CA ILE A 69 1.46 3.07 11.49
C ILE A 69 0.76 2.66 12.78
N ILE A 70 1.08 1.49 13.33
CA ILE A 70 0.44 0.98 14.56
C ILE A 70 0.74 1.89 15.76
N SER A 71 1.91 2.52 15.81
CA SER A 71 2.25 3.43 16.92
C SER A 71 1.32 4.64 17.04
N ARG A 72 0.65 5.04 15.94
CA ARG A 72 -0.31 6.16 15.92
C ARG A 72 -1.75 5.73 16.21
N VAL A 73 -2.06 4.46 16.10
CA VAL A 73 -3.42 3.93 16.31
C VAL A 73 -4.00 4.27 17.69
N PRO A 74 -3.25 4.18 18.81
CA PRO A 74 -3.77 4.59 20.12
C PRO A 74 -4.21 6.05 20.17
N ASP A 75 -3.45 6.97 19.58
CA ASP A 75 -3.78 8.39 19.53
C ASP A 75 -5.05 8.65 18.74
N ASP A 76 -5.22 7.95 17.61
CA ASP A 76 -6.44 8.03 16.80
C ASP A 76 -7.68 7.53 17.57
N PHE A 77 -7.57 6.47 18.36
CA PHE A 77 -8.66 6.05 19.24
C PHE A 77 -9.01 7.08 20.31
N VAL A 78 -8.02 7.76 20.89
CA VAL A 78 -8.25 8.86 21.83
C VAL A 78 -8.97 10.03 21.15
N ILE A 79 -8.60 10.37 19.92
CA ILE A 79 -9.26 11.41 19.13
C ILE A 79 -10.73 11.03 18.87
N LEU A 80 -11.00 9.81 18.41
CA LEU A 80 -12.36 9.32 18.18
C LEU A 80 -13.20 9.34 19.47
N TYR A 81 -12.63 8.88 20.57
CA TYR A 81 -13.30 8.91 21.87
C TYR A 81 -13.66 10.35 22.30
N THR A 82 -12.70 11.27 22.20
CA THR A 82 -12.92 12.67 22.61
C THR A 82 -13.93 13.38 21.74
N GLN A 83 -13.96 13.08 20.45
CA GLN A 83 -14.80 13.76 19.48
C GLN A 83 -16.23 13.20 19.45
N PHE A 84 -16.39 11.87 19.52
CA PHE A 84 -17.69 11.23 19.32
C PHE A 84 -18.36 10.75 20.60
N MET A 85 -17.61 10.51 21.67
CA MET A 85 -18.13 9.91 22.91
C MET A 85 -18.11 10.89 24.10
N LYS A 86 -17.08 11.71 24.24
CA LYS A 86 -16.92 12.62 25.38
C LYS A 86 -18.02 13.70 25.38
N GLY A 87 -18.72 13.84 26.51
CA GLY A 87 -19.76 14.84 26.70
C GLY A 87 -21.13 14.53 26.06
N LYS A 88 -21.32 13.33 25.49
CA LYS A 88 -22.60 12.87 24.97
C LYS A 88 -23.31 11.94 25.96
N THR A 89 -24.64 11.81 25.80
CA THR A 89 -25.45 10.86 26.59
C THR A 89 -24.93 9.44 26.37
N ILE A 90 -24.93 8.60 27.41
CA ILE A 90 -24.41 7.22 27.40
C ILE A 90 -24.94 6.41 26.18
N ALA A 91 -26.23 6.56 25.86
CA ALA A 91 -26.85 5.89 24.72
C ALA A 91 -26.26 6.36 23.38
N LYS A 92 -26.04 7.66 23.18
CA LYS A 92 -25.44 8.22 21.94
C LYS A 92 -23.96 7.88 21.82
N ALA A 93 -23.22 7.92 22.92
CA ALA A 93 -21.83 7.53 22.98
C ALA A 93 -21.64 6.04 22.66
N GLY A 94 -22.47 5.18 23.25
CA GLY A 94 -22.46 3.74 22.98
C GLY A 94 -22.80 3.42 21.52
N LEU A 95 -23.82 4.07 20.96
CA LEU A 95 -24.19 3.89 19.54
C LEU A 95 -23.07 4.34 18.60
N ALA A 96 -22.43 5.49 18.87
CA ALA A 96 -21.30 5.96 18.09
C ALA A 96 -20.10 4.97 18.16
N GLY A 97 -19.80 4.43 19.34
CA GLY A 97 -18.74 3.42 19.50
C GLY A 97 -19.01 2.15 18.70
N VAL A 98 -20.24 1.65 18.73
CA VAL A 98 -20.64 0.45 17.97
C VAL A 98 -20.53 0.70 16.46
N ILE A 99 -20.98 1.87 15.97
CA ILE A 99 -20.88 2.21 14.54
C ILE A 99 -19.43 2.31 14.10
N ILE A 100 -18.57 2.99 14.87
CA ILE A 100 -17.14 3.11 14.53
C ILE A 100 -16.48 1.73 14.48
N LEU A 101 -16.73 0.88 15.47
CA LEU A 101 -16.18 -0.47 15.52
C LEU A 101 -16.70 -1.34 14.36
N ALA A 102 -17.98 -1.25 14.03
CA ALA A 102 -18.57 -1.96 12.90
C ALA A 102 -17.93 -1.54 11.57
N VAL A 103 -17.77 -0.24 11.33
CA VAL A 103 -17.11 0.27 10.11
C VAL A 103 -15.66 -0.17 10.02
N LEU A 104 -14.91 -0.13 11.12
CA LEU A 104 -13.52 -0.60 11.14
C LEU A 104 -13.42 -2.09 10.82
N LEU A 105 -14.27 -2.91 11.41
CA LEU A 105 -14.31 -4.35 11.12
C LEU A 105 -14.69 -4.62 9.67
N ASP A 106 -15.70 -3.93 9.13
CA ASP A 106 -16.14 -4.09 7.74
C ASP A 106 -14.99 -3.75 6.77
N VAL A 107 -14.31 -2.62 6.98
CA VAL A 107 -13.14 -2.23 6.16
C VAL A 107 -12.01 -3.26 6.27
N VAL A 108 -11.70 -3.75 7.45
CA VAL A 108 -10.64 -4.78 7.63
C VAL A 108 -11.01 -6.06 6.90
N VAL A 109 -12.24 -6.55 7.04
CA VAL A 109 -12.71 -7.76 6.33
C VAL A 109 -12.65 -7.55 4.82
N PHE A 110 -13.09 -6.41 4.33
CA PHE A 110 -13.04 -6.08 2.90
C PHE A 110 -11.59 -6.06 2.38
N VAL A 111 -10.67 -5.47 3.14
CA VAL A 111 -9.23 -5.44 2.77
C VAL A 111 -8.64 -6.85 2.77
N ILE A 112 -8.99 -7.72 3.73
CA ILE A 112 -8.55 -9.11 3.75
C ILE A 112 -9.01 -9.84 2.48
N ILE A 113 -10.29 -9.71 2.11
CA ILE A 113 -10.85 -10.31 0.90
C ILE A 113 -10.12 -9.80 -0.35
N LEU A 114 -9.82 -8.49 -0.40
CA LEU A 114 -9.13 -7.87 -1.53
C LEU A 114 -7.67 -8.34 -1.66
N GLN A 115 -6.96 -8.52 -0.54
CA GLN A 115 -5.56 -8.93 -0.51
C GLN A 115 -5.36 -10.44 -0.71
N ASP A 116 -6.28 -11.25 -0.22
CA ASP A 116 -6.20 -12.71 -0.34
C ASP A 116 -6.92 -13.23 -1.60
N GLY A 117 -7.74 -12.40 -2.23
CA GLY A 117 -8.45 -12.73 -3.45
C GLY A 117 -7.48 -13.08 -4.59
N GLU A 118 -7.63 -14.28 -5.18
CA GLU A 118 -6.82 -14.72 -6.30
C GLU A 118 -7.68 -15.38 -7.38
N ARG A 119 -7.33 -15.10 -8.64
CA ARG A 119 -7.91 -15.81 -9.78
C ARG A 119 -6.96 -16.93 -10.19
N ARG A 120 -7.42 -18.18 -10.10
CA ARG A 120 -6.65 -19.35 -10.48
C ARG A 120 -6.90 -19.68 -11.94
N ILE A 121 -5.86 -19.63 -12.77
CA ILE A 121 -5.91 -20.03 -14.18
C ILE A 121 -5.41 -21.47 -14.27
N ALA A 122 -6.25 -22.39 -14.76
CA ALA A 122 -5.88 -23.78 -14.93
C ALA A 122 -4.82 -23.93 -16.04
N VAL A 123 -3.74 -24.63 -15.75
CA VAL A 123 -2.66 -24.96 -16.68
C VAL A 123 -2.47 -26.47 -16.68
N GLN A 124 -2.43 -27.07 -17.87
CA GLN A 124 -2.15 -28.46 -18.05
C GLN A 124 -0.74 -28.65 -18.61
N TYR A 125 -0.01 -29.59 -18.05
CA TYR A 125 1.31 -29.98 -18.56
C TYR A 125 1.17 -31.27 -19.37
N SER A 126 1.82 -31.31 -20.54
CA SER A 126 1.85 -32.52 -21.37
C SER A 126 2.55 -33.64 -20.61
N LYS A 127 1.97 -34.86 -20.74
CA LYS A 127 2.58 -36.07 -20.20
C LYS A 127 3.86 -36.37 -20.97
N LYS A 128 5.00 -36.49 -20.28
CA LYS A 128 6.25 -36.99 -20.85
C LYS A 128 6.37 -38.48 -20.55
N VAL A 129 6.54 -39.26 -21.59
CA VAL A 129 6.82 -40.70 -21.47
C VAL A 129 8.35 -40.85 -21.51
N GLN A 130 8.94 -41.38 -20.46
CA GLN A 130 10.37 -41.68 -20.39
C GLN A 130 10.52 -43.17 -20.08
N GLY A 131 10.78 -43.97 -21.12
CA GLY A 131 10.77 -45.41 -21.04
C GLY A 131 9.37 -45.97 -20.79
N ARG A 132 9.21 -46.94 -19.86
CA ARG A 132 7.93 -47.55 -19.46
C ARG A 132 7.11 -46.75 -18.44
N LYS A 133 7.64 -45.64 -17.91
CA LYS A 133 6.97 -44.81 -16.89
C LYS A 133 6.45 -43.50 -17.50
N MET A 134 5.20 -43.19 -17.23
CA MET A 134 4.57 -41.94 -17.58
C MET A 134 4.82 -40.95 -16.44
N TYR A 135 5.50 -39.83 -16.74
CA TYR A 135 5.71 -38.71 -15.83
C TYR A 135 4.93 -37.51 -16.35
N GLY A 136 4.23 -36.80 -15.44
CA GLY A 136 3.49 -35.59 -15.76
C GLY A 136 2.00 -35.80 -15.94
N GLY A 137 1.30 -34.78 -16.37
CA GLY A 137 -0.16 -34.75 -16.47
C GLY A 137 -0.85 -34.18 -15.22
N GLN A 138 -0.10 -33.56 -14.31
CA GLN A 138 -0.70 -32.78 -13.24
C GLN A 138 -1.23 -31.45 -13.80
N SER A 139 -2.50 -31.19 -13.52
CA SER A 139 -3.04 -29.85 -13.73
C SER A 139 -2.63 -28.97 -12.55
N THR A 140 -1.95 -27.87 -12.84
CA THR A 140 -1.63 -26.82 -11.87
C THR A 140 -2.40 -25.57 -12.19
N HIS A 141 -2.35 -24.60 -11.28
CA HIS A 141 -3.02 -23.34 -11.46
C HIS A 141 -2.00 -22.22 -11.32
N ILE A 142 -2.12 -21.18 -12.16
CA ILE A 142 -1.40 -19.91 -11.97
C ILE A 142 -2.28 -19.01 -11.12
N PRO A 143 -1.88 -18.68 -9.87
CA PRO A 143 -2.63 -17.75 -9.05
C PRO A 143 -2.32 -16.32 -9.49
N LEU A 144 -3.34 -15.56 -9.90
CA LEU A 144 -3.26 -14.13 -10.15
C LEU A 144 -3.98 -13.42 -9.01
N LYS A 145 -3.24 -12.70 -8.18
CA LYS A 145 -3.82 -11.91 -7.08
C LYS A 145 -4.68 -10.78 -7.64
N VAL A 146 -5.84 -10.53 -7.04
CA VAL A 146 -6.73 -9.41 -7.40
C VAL A 146 -6.02 -8.08 -7.16
N ASN A 147 -5.34 -7.95 -6.04
CA ASN A 147 -4.47 -6.80 -5.77
C ASN A 147 -3.01 -7.14 -6.06
N THR A 148 -2.66 -7.29 -7.35
CA THR A 148 -1.28 -7.58 -7.79
C THR A 148 -0.33 -6.42 -7.51
N ALA A 149 -0.81 -5.19 -7.60
CA ALA A 149 -0.02 -3.98 -7.36
C ALA A 149 0.21 -3.67 -5.86
N GLY A 150 -0.53 -4.33 -4.96
CA GLY A 150 -0.42 -4.09 -3.52
C GLY A 150 -0.87 -2.68 -3.13
N VAL A 151 -0.11 -2.06 -2.25
CA VAL A 151 -0.38 -0.71 -1.70
C VAL A 151 0.36 0.38 -2.49
N ILE A 152 1.31 -0.01 -3.34
CA ILE A 152 2.25 0.90 -4.01
C ILE A 152 1.53 1.98 -4.85
N PRO A 153 0.49 1.70 -5.64
CA PRO A 153 -0.23 2.71 -6.41
C PRO A 153 -0.79 3.84 -5.56
N VAL A 154 -1.26 3.49 -4.37
CA VAL A 154 -1.84 4.41 -3.39
C VAL A 154 -0.78 5.34 -2.82
N ILE A 155 0.37 4.77 -2.43
CA ILE A 155 1.49 5.54 -1.89
C ILE A 155 2.00 6.54 -2.94
N PHE A 156 2.18 6.11 -4.20
CA PHE A 156 2.60 7.00 -5.28
C PHE A 156 1.58 8.10 -5.56
N SER A 157 0.29 7.77 -5.61
CA SER A 157 -0.78 8.76 -5.84
C SER A 157 -0.81 9.80 -4.72
N SER A 158 -0.75 9.38 -3.46
CA SER A 158 -0.74 10.30 -2.31
C SER A 158 0.52 11.16 -2.28
N SER A 159 1.69 10.58 -2.56
CA SER A 159 2.96 11.32 -2.60
C SER A 159 2.97 12.36 -3.72
N LEU A 160 2.45 12.02 -4.91
CA LEU A 160 2.35 12.94 -6.02
C LEU A 160 1.41 14.11 -5.72
N MET A 161 0.29 13.85 -5.02
CA MET A 161 -0.66 14.88 -4.61
C MET A 161 -0.09 15.79 -3.50
N GLN A 162 0.71 15.24 -2.59
CA GLN A 162 1.30 16.01 -1.48
C GLN A 162 2.52 16.85 -1.92
N THR A 163 3.27 16.40 -2.91
CA THR A 163 4.49 17.08 -3.38
C THR A 163 4.28 18.57 -3.70
N PRO A 164 3.26 19.00 -4.48
CA PRO A 164 3.03 20.43 -4.73
C PRO A 164 2.71 21.23 -3.47
N ILE A 165 2.00 20.61 -2.51
CA ILE A 165 1.63 21.24 -1.23
C ILE A 165 2.89 21.53 -0.42
N VAL A 166 3.75 20.53 -0.28
CA VAL A 166 5.02 20.65 0.44
C VAL A 166 5.91 21.71 -0.20
N ILE A 167 6.06 21.70 -1.53
CA ILE A 167 6.84 22.73 -2.25
C ILE A 167 6.27 24.13 -2.02
N ALA A 168 4.95 24.30 -2.05
CA ALA A 168 4.31 25.61 -1.82
C ALA A 168 4.49 26.10 -0.38
N GLN A 169 4.47 25.20 0.61
CA GLN A 169 4.77 25.51 2.00
C GLN A 169 6.22 26.01 2.16
N PHE A 170 7.18 25.35 1.51
CA PHE A 170 8.59 25.77 1.52
C PHE A 170 8.81 27.13 0.84
N LEU A 171 8.05 27.43 -0.22
CA LEU A 171 8.11 28.72 -0.90
C LEU A 171 7.39 29.85 -0.15
N GLY A 172 6.73 29.54 0.98
CA GLY A 172 5.96 30.52 1.76
C GLY A 172 4.69 31.03 1.06
N LYS A 173 4.23 30.34 0.02
CA LYS A 173 3.06 30.70 -0.78
C LYS A 173 1.80 29.91 -0.43
N GLY A 174 1.83 29.13 0.65
CA GLY A 174 0.73 28.22 1.04
C GLY A 174 -0.58 28.94 1.43
N ASN A 175 -0.52 30.20 1.89
CA ASN A 175 -1.66 30.93 2.45
C ASN A 175 -2.11 32.13 1.58
N GLY A 176 -1.82 32.15 0.30
CA GLY A 176 -2.25 33.22 -0.61
C GLY A 176 -3.73 33.10 -1.04
N THR A 177 -4.36 34.23 -1.40
CA THR A 177 -5.74 34.28 -1.94
C THR A 177 -5.82 34.01 -3.45
N GLY A 178 -4.74 33.62 -4.10
CA GLY A 178 -4.63 33.42 -5.53
C GLY A 178 -5.20 32.08 -6.02
N ILE A 179 -5.32 31.92 -7.34
CA ILE A 179 -5.77 30.66 -7.99
C ILE A 179 -4.88 29.49 -7.57
N GLY A 180 -3.57 29.72 -7.40
CA GLY A 180 -2.62 28.70 -6.94
C GLY A 180 -2.95 28.13 -5.56
N SER A 181 -3.36 28.97 -4.61
CA SER A 181 -3.74 28.50 -3.26
C SER A 181 -5.07 27.71 -3.27
N LYS A 182 -6.00 28.03 -4.18
CA LYS A 182 -7.23 27.25 -4.36
C LYS A 182 -6.92 25.86 -4.94
N ILE A 183 -5.99 25.76 -5.89
CA ILE A 183 -5.54 24.48 -6.43
C ILE A 183 -4.86 23.66 -5.33
N LEU A 184 -3.98 24.25 -4.55
CA LEU A 184 -3.31 23.59 -3.42
C LEU A 184 -4.31 23.12 -2.34
N ALA A 185 -5.33 23.94 -2.05
CA ALA A 185 -6.40 23.56 -1.14
C ALA A 185 -7.21 22.36 -1.66
N GLY A 186 -7.45 22.30 -2.98
CA GLY A 186 -8.11 21.15 -3.63
C GLY A 186 -7.25 19.88 -3.65
N LEU A 187 -5.91 20.01 -3.69
CA LEU A 187 -5.00 18.86 -3.61
C LEU A 187 -4.87 18.31 -2.18
N ASN A 188 -5.20 19.11 -1.17
CA ASN A 188 -5.10 18.71 0.23
C ASN A 188 -6.23 17.75 0.61
N SER A 189 -5.87 16.54 1.02
CA SER A 189 -6.81 15.48 1.39
C SER A 189 -7.73 15.84 2.57
N ASN A 190 -7.34 16.78 3.43
CA ASN A 190 -8.15 17.21 4.56
C ASN A 190 -9.38 18.03 4.15
N ASN A 191 -9.37 18.58 2.94
CA ASN A 191 -10.47 19.43 2.42
C ASN A 191 -11.43 18.63 1.52
N TRP A 192 -11.21 17.34 1.33
CA TRP A 192 -12.06 16.52 0.48
C TRP A 192 -13.35 16.12 1.20
N CYS A 193 -14.41 16.02 0.44
CA CYS A 193 -15.75 15.71 0.95
C CYS A 193 -16.28 16.71 2.00
N ASP A 194 -15.76 17.95 2.05
CA ASP A 194 -16.28 19.00 2.91
C ASP A 194 -17.59 19.54 2.33
N PRO A 195 -18.72 19.48 3.08
CA PRO A 195 -20.00 20.02 2.63
C PRO A 195 -20.00 21.53 2.39
N GLU A 196 -19.11 22.28 3.07
CA GLU A 196 -19.03 23.73 2.93
C GLU A 196 -18.33 24.14 1.62
N ASN A 197 -17.39 23.32 1.13
CA ASN A 197 -16.57 23.63 -0.04
C ASN A 197 -16.47 22.44 -1.01
N PRO A 198 -17.55 22.02 -1.69
CA PRO A 198 -17.57 20.83 -2.54
C PRO A 198 -16.61 20.89 -3.72
N ILE A 199 -16.16 22.09 -4.13
CA ILE A 199 -15.20 22.27 -5.25
C ILE A 199 -13.86 21.60 -4.96
N TYR A 200 -13.43 21.51 -3.71
CA TYR A 200 -12.16 20.85 -3.35
C TYR A 200 -12.19 19.33 -3.50
N SER A 201 -13.39 18.74 -3.60
CA SER A 201 -13.55 17.30 -3.90
C SER A 201 -13.07 16.90 -5.30
N VAL A 202 -12.77 17.87 -6.18
CA VAL A 202 -12.08 17.60 -7.46
C VAL A 202 -10.73 16.94 -7.22
N GLY A 203 -10.03 17.27 -6.12
CA GLY A 203 -8.79 16.59 -5.74
C GLY A 203 -8.97 15.10 -5.51
N LEU A 204 -10.09 14.68 -4.92
CA LEU A 204 -10.42 13.26 -4.75
C LEU A 204 -10.57 12.54 -6.10
N VAL A 205 -11.21 13.18 -7.08
CA VAL A 205 -11.33 12.60 -8.43
C VAL A 205 -9.97 12.43 -9.09
N VAL A 206 -9.09 13.44 -8.99
CA VAL A 206 -7.71 13.36 -9.50
C VAL A 206 -6.95 12.24 -8.80
N TYR A 207 -7.11 12.10 -7.48
CA TYR A 207 -6.49 11.04 -6.71
C TYR A 207 -6.95 9.64 -7.15
N ILE A 208 -8.24 9.45 -7.40
CA ILE A 208 -8.81 8.21 -7.92
C ILE A 208 -8.20 7.87 -9.29
N LEU A 209 -8.16 8.84 -10.20
CA LEU A 209 -7.58 8.65 -11.53
C LEU A 209 -6.08 8.28 -11.46
N LEU A 210 -5.33 8.95 -10.61
CA LEU A 210 -3.92 8.64 -10.37
C LEU A 210 -3.73 7.23 -9.79
N THR A 211 -4.57 6.82 -8.85
CA THR A 211 -4.50 5.47 -8.26
C THR A 211 -4.75 4.40 -9.33
N ILE A 212 -5.74 4.58 -10.21
CA ILE A 212 -5.98 3.67 -11.33
C ILE A 212 -4.77 3.65 -12.28
N PHE A 213 -4.28 4.82 -12.65
CA PHE A 213 -3.11 4.94 -13.54
C PHE A 213 -1.90 4.20 -12.97
N PHE A 214 -1.56 4.44 -11.71
CA PHE A 214 -0.42 3.78 -11.07
C PHE A 214 -0.66 2.28 -10.84
N ALA A 215 -1.90 1.83 -10.63
CA ALA A 215 -2.20 0.41 -10.53
C ALA A 215 -1.88 -0.32 -11.84
N TYR A 216 -2.30 0.23 -12.98
CA TYR A 216 -1.94 -0.31 -14.30
C TYR A 216 -0.45 -0.22 -14.58
N PHE A 217 0.14 0.93 -14.33
CA PHE A 217 1.57 1.18 -14.56
C PHE A 217 2.45 0.20 -13.77
N TYR A 218 2.22 0.09 -12.47
CA TYR A 218 3.02 -0.78 -11.60
C TYR A 218 2.83 -2.26 -11.95
N THR A 219 1.60 -2.68 -12.20
CA THR A 219 1.35 -4.08 -12.56
C THR A 219 1.97 -4.44 -13.89
N SER A 220 2.01 -3.52 -14.87
CA SER A 220 2.65 -3.77 -16.16
C SER A 220 4.18 -3.98 -16.05
N ILE A 221 4.81 -3.38 -15.03
CA ILE A 221 6.24 -3.57 -14.75
C ILE A 221 6.48 -4.88 -13.98
N THR A 222 5.63 -5.16 -13.01
CA THR A 222 5.85 -6.29 -12.09
C THR A 222 5.47 -7.63 -12.72
N PHE A 223 4.46 -7.64 -13.58
CA PHE A 223 3.93 -8.84 -14.21
C PHE A 223 4.16 -8.81 -15.72
N ASN A 224 5.02 -9.71 -16.22
CA ASN A 224 5.31 -9.82 -17.63
C ASN A 224 4.60 -11.05 -18.23
N PRO A 225 3.44 -10.87 -18.92
CA PRO A 225 2.68 -11.99 -19.51
C PRO A 225 3.47 -12.78 -20.55
N MET A 226 4.39 -12.09 -21.29
CA MET A 226 5.21 -12.73 -22.31
C MET A 226 6.21 -13.70 -21.69
N GLU A 227 6.83 -13.33 -20.60
CA GLU A 227 7.79 -14.20 -19.89
C GLU A 227 7.10 -15.43 -19.31
N ILE A 228 5.92 -15.27 -18.71
CA ILE A 228 5.13 -16.35 -18.15
C ILE A 228 4.69 -17.33 -19.26
N ALA A 229 4.16 -16.81 -20.37
CA ALA A 229 3.76 -17.63 -21.50
C ALA A 229 4.94 -18.41 -22.13
N ASN A 230 6.13 -17.79 -22.22
CA ASN A 230 7.34 -18.42 -22.70
C ASN A 230 7.86 -19.50 -21.74
N ASN A 231 7.83 -19.25 -20.43
CA ASN A 231 8.22 -20.23 -19.41
C ASN A 231 7.26 -21.42 -19.41
N MET A 232 5.95 -21.17 -19.54
CA MET A 232 4.96 -22.24 -19.72
C MET A 232 5.23 -23.08 -20.97
N LYS A 233 5.48 -22.44 -22.11
CA LYS A 233 5.79 -23.12 -23.37
C LYS A 233 7.04 -24.00 -23.24
N LYS A 234 8.11 -23.48 -22.61
CA LYS A 234 9.36 -24.24 -22.36
C LYS A 234 9.13 -25.45 -21.45
N SER A 235 8.23 -25.34 -20.47
CA SER A 235 7.89 -26.41 -19.53
C SER A 235 6.86 -27.38 -20.09
N GLY A 236 6.37 -27.20 -21.34
CA GLY A 236 5.35 -28.03 -21.96
C GLY A 236 3.94 -27.81 -21.38
N GLY A 237 3.73 -26.67 -20.71
CA GLY A 237 2.44 -26.26 -20.17
C GLY A 237 1.59 -25.52 -21.22
N PHE A 238 0.29 -25.69 -21.14
CA PHE A 238 -0.67 -24.96 -21.96
C PHE A 238 -1.95 -24.69 -21.18
N ILE A 239 -2.66 -23.63 -21.57
CA ILE A 239 -3.98 -23.31 -21.03
C ILE A 239 -5.02 -24.06 -21.87
N PRO A 240 -5.94 -24.87 -21.26
CA PRO A 240 -6.96 -25.55 -21.99
C PRO A 240 -7.76 -24.63 -22.92
N GLY A 241 -7.85 -24.98 -24.19
CA GLY A 241 -8.58 -24.19 -25.20
C GLY A 241 -7.80 -23.04 -25.83
N ILE A 242 -6.54 -22.78 -25.43
CA ILE A 242 -5.72 -21.70 -25.96
C ILE A 242 -4.42 -22.26 -26.54
N ARG A 243 -4.06 -21.84 -27.76
CA ARG A 243 -2.80 -22.25 -28.38
C ARG A 243 -1.60 -21.64 -27.65
N PRO A 244 -0.53 -22.43 -27.39
CA PRO A 244 0.69 -21.90 -26.79
C PRO A 244 1.34 -20.83 -27.68
N GLY A 245 1.87 -19.77 -27.05
CA GLY A 245 2.53 -18.65 -27.72
C GLY A 245 1.77 -17.33 -27.62
N LYS A 246 1.68 -16.57 -28.72
CA LYS A 246 1.06 -15.25 -28.73
C LYS A 246 -0.41 -15.25 -28.21
N PRO A 247 -1.29 -16.20 -28.59
CA PRO A 247 -2.65 -16.25 -28.06
C PRO A 247 -2.71 -16.41 -26.52
N THR A 248 -1.74 -17.11 -25.93
CA THR A 248 -1.62 -17.24 -24.47
C THR A 248 -1.24 -15.90 -23.82
N VAL A 249 -0.31 -15.13 -24.44
CA VAL A 249 0.06 -13.80 -23.96
C VAL A 249 -1.15 -12.86 -24.00
N ASP A 250 -1.86 -12.82 -25.12
CA ASP A 250 -3.03 -11.96 -25.31
C ASP A 250 -4.15 -12.30 -24.29
N TYR A 251 -4.36 -13.58 -24.02
CA TYR A 251 -5.32 -14.04 -23.01
C TYR A 251 -4.92 -13.63 -21.59
N LEU A 252 -3.65 -13.84 -21.21
CA LEU A 252 -3.14 -13.45 -19.91
C LEU A 252 -3.20 -11.93 -19.71
N THR A 253 -2.83 -11.15 -20.72
CA THR A 253 -2.91 -9.69 -20.69
C THR A 253 -4.35 -9.20 -20.50
N LYS A 254 -5.29 -9.82 -21.23
CA LYS A 254 -6.72 -9.49 -21.10
C LYS A 254 -7.26 -9.77 -19.71
N ILE A 255 -6.96 -10.92 -19.14
CA ILE A 255 -7.37 -11.27 -17.77
C ILE A 255 -6.73 -10.32 -16.76
N LEU A 256 -5.43 -10.05 -16.93
CA LEU A 256 -4.69 -9.15 -16.04
C LEU A 256 -5.33 -7.77 -16.00
N ASN A 257 -5.68 -7.20 -17.15
CA ASN A 257 -6.33 -5.89 -17.22
C ASN A 257 -7.66 -5.85 -16.45
N TYR A 258 -8.47 -6.90 -16.53
CA TYR A 258 -9.70 -6.98 -15.76
C TYR A 258 -9.44 -7.09 -14.26
N ILE A 259 -8.47 -7.89 -13.86
CA ILE A 259 -8.11 -8.09 -12.45
C ILE A 259 -7.55 -6.78 -11.87
N ILE A 260 -6.68 -6.07 -12.60
CA ILE A 260 -6.13 -4.77 -12.17
C ILE A 260 -7.26 -3.76 -11.93
N PHE A 261 -8.22 -3.69 -12.85
CA PHE A 261 -9.35 -2.77 -12.71
C PHE A 261 -10.18 -3.08 -11.46
N VAL A 262 -10.53 -4.35 -11.24
CA VAL A 262 -11.27 -4.78 -10.04
C VAL A 262 -10.48 -4.49 -8.77
N GLY A 263 -9.18 -4.79 -8.77
CA GLY A 263 -8.27 -4.49 -7.65
C GLY A 263 -8.18 -2.99 -7.37
N ALA A 264 -8.03 -2.16 -8.41
CA ALA A 264 -7.98 -0.71 -8.28
C ALA A 264 -9.31 -0.14 -7.73
N CYS A 265 -10.46 -0.63 -8.20
CA CYS A 265 -11.75 -0.24 -7.64
C CYS A 265 -11.88 -0.61 -6.15
N GLY A 266 -11.42 -1.81 -5.78
CA GLY A 266 -11.39 -2.22 -4.37
C GLY A 266 -10.50 -1.33 -3.51
N LEU A 267 -9.31 -0.98 -3.98
CA LEU A 267 -8.41 -0.03 -3.29
C LEU A 267 -9.05 1.35 -3.13
N ILE A 268 -9.72 1.86 -4.17
CA ILE A 268 -10.40 3.16 -4.14
C ILE A 268 -11.51 3.17 -3.09
N ILE A 269 -12.33 2.12 -3.02
CA ILE A 269 -13.40 2.02 -2.02
C ILE A 269 -12.82 2.15 -0.61
N VAL A 270 -11.77 1.39 -0.30
CA VAL A 270 -11.12 1.44 1.03
C VAL A 270 -10.54 2.82 1.34
N GLN A 271 -10.01 3.53 0.32
CA GLN A 271 -9.39 4.83 0.51
C GLN A 271 -10.42 5.96 0.68
N VAL A 272 -11.52 5.90 -0.05
CA VAL A 272 -12.56 6.94 -0.03
C VAL A 272 -13.30 6.96 1.30
N ILE A 273 -13.49 5.79 1.95
CA ILE A 273 -14.20 5.67 3.22
C ILE A 273 -13.67 6.65 4.29
N PRO A 274 -12.37 6.68 4.63
CA PRO A 274 -11.86 7.61 5.64
C PRO A 274 -11.98 9.08 5.24
N TYR A 275 -11.79 9.41 3.97
CA TYR A 275 -11.95 10.78 3.49
C TYR A 275 -13.38 11.26 3.60
N PHE A 276 -14.35 10.36 3.34
CA PHE A 276 -15.75 10.64 3.56
C PHE A 276 -16.07 10.89 5.04
N PHE A 277 -15.56 10.04 5.93
CA PHE A 277 -15.74 10.22 7.37
C PHE A 277 -15.07 11.50 7.89
N ASN A 278 -13.88 11.84 7.42
CA ASN A 278 -13.21 13.08 7.79
C ASN A 278 -13.96 14.31 7.29
N GLY A 279 -14.42 14.32 6.03
CA GLY A 279 -15.11 15.46 5.44
C GLY A 279 -16.50 15.70 6.03
N VAL A 280 -17.32 14.64 6.12
CA VAL A 280 -18.72 14.77 6.57
C VAL A 280 -18.85 14.87 8.09
N PHE A 281 -18.05 14.11 8.83
CA PHE A 281 -18.15 14.03 10.29
C PHE A 281 -17.03 14.78 11.02
N GLY A 282 -16.06 15.35 10.30
CA GLY A 282 -14.92 16.05 10.87
C GLY A 282 -14.04 15.16 11.74
N ALA A 283 -14.00 13.87 11.47
CA ALA A 283 -13.33 12.85 12.29
C ALA A 283 -11.82 12.87 12.13
N ASN A 284 -11.09 13.93 12.27
CA ASN A 284 -9.64 14.12 12.09
C ASN A 284 -8.74 12.94 12.50
N VAL A 285 -8.97 11.78 11.90
CA VAL A 285 -8.27 10.52 12.18
C VAL A 285 -7.18 10.34 11.14
N SER A 286 -5.95 10.08 11.57
CA SER A 286 -4.83 9.73 10.68
C SER A 286 -4.92 8.29 10.15
N PHE A 287 -5.77 7.50 10.76
CA PHE A 287 -6.11 6.12 10.48
C PHE A 287 -6.91 5.99 9.17
N GLY A 288 -6.23 6.25 8.06
CA GLY A 288 -6.81 6.23 6.72
C GLY A 288 -6.86 4.81 6.11
N GLY A 289 -7.62 4.67 5.03
CA GLY A 289 -7.72 3.41 4.27
C GLY A 289 -6.37 2.86 3.84
N THR A 290 -5.40 3.74 3.52
CA THR A 290 -4.03 3.36 3.19
C THR A 290 -3.35 2.62 4.34
N SER A 291 -3.49 3.13 5.57
CA SER A 291 -2.89 2.52 6.76
C SER A 291 -3.45 1.12 7.00
N LEU A 292 -4.77 0.94 6.87
CA LEU A 292 -5.41 -0.37 7.02
C LEU A 292 -4.96 -1.36 5.94
N ILE A 293 -4.84 -0.93 4.70
CA ILE A 293 -4.35 -1.78 3.61
C ILE A 293 -2.91 -2.24 3.88
N ILE A 294 -2.05 -1.34 4.39
CA ILE A 294 -0.66 -1.67 4.73
C ILE A 294 -0.63 -2.65 5.90
N ILE A 295 -1.37 -2.39 6.98
CA ILE A 295 -1.43 -3.28 8.16
C ILE A 295 -1.84 -4.68 7.73
N VAL A 296 -2.99 -4.82 7.07
CA VAL A 296 -3.52 -6.12 6.66
C VAL A 296 -2.60 -6.80 5.65
N GLY A 297 -2.08 -6.06 4.66
CA GLY A 297 -1.18 -6.60 3.64
C GLY A 297 0.11 -7.17 4.24
N VAL A 298 0.77 -6.42 5.12
CA VAL A 298 2.02 -6.84 5.76
C VAL A 298 1.78 -8.02 6.71
N VAL A 299 0.70 -8.01 7.48
CA VAL A 299 0.34 -9.12 8.38
C VAL A 299 0.10 -10.40 7.58
N LEU A 300 -0.71 -10.36 6.52
CA LEU A 300 -0.98 -11.52 5.67
C LEU A 300 0.30 -12.04 4.99
N GLU A 301 1.13 -11.15 4.46
CA GLU A 301 2.40 -11.54 3.86
C GLU A 301 3.33 -12.22 4.86
N THR A 302 3.42 -11.67 6.07
CA THR A 302 4.24 -12.22 7.15
C THR A 302 3.74 -13.59 7.60
N ILE A 303 2.42 -13.77 7.77
CA ILE A 303 1.82 -15.06 8.12
C ILE A 303 2.14 -16.11 7.05
N LYS A 304 1.92 -15.80 5.75
CA LYS A 304 2.25 -16.72 4.65
C LYS A 304 3.73 -17.09 4.61
N LYS A 305 4.62 -16.15 4.95
CA LYS A 305 6.06 -16.40 5.05
C LYS A 305 6.40 -17.34 6.21
N ILE A 306 5.77 -17.14 7.38
CA ILE A 306 5.91 -18.03 8.53
C ILE A 306 5.45 -19.44 8.20
N GLU A 307 4.25 -19.59 7.62
CA GLU A 307 3.71 -20.87 7.19
C GLU A 307 4.65 -21.60 6.22
N SER A 308 5.17 -20.89 5.23
CA SER A 308 6.12 -21.42 4.27
C SER A 308 7.40 -21.92 4.95
N GLN A 309 7.95 -21.18 5.90
CA GLN A 309 9.16 -21.58 6.63
C GLN A 309 8.89 -22.78 7.57
N MET A 310 7.71 -22.85 8.19
CA MET A 310 7.33 -23.98 9.03
C MET A 310 7.18 -25.27 8.21
N LEU A 311 6.60 -25.21 7.01
CA LEU A 311 6.49 -26.35 6.13
C LEU A 311 7.87 -26.91 5.72
N VAL A 312 8.82 -26.04 5.38
CA VAL A 312 10.19 -26.44 5.04
C VAL A 312 10.88 -27.11 6.22
N ARG A 313 10.68 -26.60 7.43
CA ARG A 313 11.29 -27.15 8.66
C ARG A 313 10.74 -28.53 9.04
N ASN A 314 9.44 -28.73 8.85
CA ASN A 314 8.82 -30.06 9.08
C ASN A 314 9.34 -31.11 8.08
N TYR A 315 9.63 -30.72 6.85
CA TYR A 315 10.15 -31.64 5.82
C TYR A 315 11.58 -32.09 6.12
N THR A 316 12.44 -31.21 6.65
CA THR A 316 13.81 -31.55 7.08
C THR A 316 13.82 -32.46 8.30
N GLY A 317 12.85 -32.33 9.22
CA GLY A 317 12.68 -33.24 10.37
C GLY A 317 12.34 -34.67 9.96
N PHE A 318 11.57 -34.84 8.89
CA PHE A 318 11.17 -36.16 8.40
C PHE A 318 12.31 -36.91 7.69
N LEU A 319 13.26 -36.18 7.05
CA LEU A 319 14.42 -36.76 6.39
C LEU A 319 15.55 -37.12 7.37
N ASN A 320 15.61 -36.47 8.53
CA ASN A 320 16.65 -36.70 9.55
C ASN A 320 16.31 -37.88 10.50
N ASN A 321 15.10 -38.39 10.46
CA ASN A 321 14.65 -39.51 11.30
C ASN A 321 14.87 -40.90 10.66
N LYS A 322 15.67 -40.96 9.57
CA LYS A 322 16.14 -42.20 8.90
C LYS A 322 17.64 -42.44 9.07
N ARG A 323 18.17 -42.19 10.26
CA ARG A 323 19.49 -42.71 10.66
C ARG A 323 19.35 -43.47 11.97
#